data_6e12f3f45920a19cea6bb97fac7a0872
#
_entry.id   6e12f3f45920a19cea6bb97fac7a0872
#
_cell.length_a   1.000
_cell.length_b   1.000
_cell.length_c   1.000
_cell.angle_alpha   90.00
_cell.angle_beta   90.00
_cell.angle_gamma   90.00
#
_symmetry.space_group_name_H-M   'P 1'
#
loop_
_entity.id
_entity.type
_entity.pdbx_description
1 polymer ?
#
loop_
_entity_poly.entity_id
_entity_poly.type
_entity_poly.pdbx_seq_one_letter_code
_entity_poly.pdbx_strand_id
1 'polypeptide(L)'
;MKKQNFSYYLVCPAIIFILLVLLFPFFVMISTALKPLEEVYTTPPHWIPQNPTLANFSDVWLKYPLGSYFKNSLIVAVGTTVINTILCIPAAYAVARLRFRAKTFIMYLFLVVQMFSPIIVVISLFKIIARLGLLD
;
A
#
# COMPACT_ATOMS: atom_id res chain seq x y z
N MET A 1 -10.51 32.04 27.74
CA MET A 1 -9.98 31.48 26.48
C MET A 1 -8.46 31.17 26.57
N LYS A 2 -8.00 30.31 27.51
CA LYS A 2 -6.55 30.07 27.72
C LYS A 2 -6.18 28.58 27.95
N LYS A 3 -7.08 27.62 27.68
CA LYS A 3 -6.81 26.19 27.86
C LYS A 3 -6.33 25.45 26.59
N GLN A 4 -6.37 26.07 25.41
CA GLN A 4 -6.00 25.43 24.16
C GLN A 4 -4.48 25.27 23.94
N ASN A 5 -3.66 26.13 24.53
CA ASN A 5 -2.22 26.15 24.22
C ASN A 5 -1.42 25.01 24.89
N PHE A 6 -1.83 24.51 26.06
CA PHE A 6 -1.10 23.47 26.78
C PHE A 6 -1.19 22.10 26.06
N SER A 7 -2.34 21.80 25.48
CA SER A 7 -2.54 20.58 24.72
C SER A 7 -1.64 20.54 23.44
N TYR A 8 -1.47 21.68 22.75
CA TYR A 8 -0.59 21.77 21.59
C TYR A 8 0.87 21.46 21.92
N TYR A 9 1.38 21.93 23.06
CA TYR A 9 2.77 21.71 23.49
C TYR A 9 3.09 20.26 23.80
N LEU A 10 2.09 19.43 24.14
CA LEU A 10 2.24 18.00 24.36
C LEU A 10 1.93 17.18 23.10
N VAL A 11 0.94 17.58 22.33
CA VAL A 11 0.50 16.84 21.13
C VAL A 11 1.51 16.97 19.99
N CYS A 12 2.06 18.17 19.76
CA CYS A 12 3.05 18.36 18.69
C CYS A 12 4.29 17.47 18.83
N PRO A 13 4.99 17.44 20.00
CA PRO A 13 6.16 16.56 20.15
C PRO A 13 5.79 15.07 20.09
N ALA A 14 4.60 14.68 20.56
CA ALA A 14 4.12 13.32 20.44
C ALA A 14 3.91 12.91 18.97
N ILE A 15 3.31 13.78 18.16
CA ILE A 15 3.14 13.56 16.74
C ILE A 15 4.50 13.46 16.03
N ILE A 16 5.43 14.38 16.33
CA ILE A 16 6.77 14.38 15.76
C ILE A 16 7.50 13.07 16.11
N PHE A 17 7.42 12.63 17.36
CA PHE A 17 8.02 11.39 17.80
C PHE A 17 7.45 10.17 17.05
N ILE A 18 6.12 10.09 16.92
CA ILE A 18 5.47 9.02 16.14
C ILE A 18 5.92 9.06 14.67
N LEU A 19 5.99 10.25 14.06
CA LEU A 19 6.47 10.39 12.69
C LEU A 19 7.91 9.94 12.53
N LEU A 20 8.80 10.29 13.47
CA LEU A 20 10.19 9.83 13.42
C LEU A 20 10.30 8.31 13.52
N VAL A 21 9.53 7.68 14.41
CA VAL A 21 9.47 6.21 14.52
C VAL A 21 8.94 5.57 13.22
N LEU A 22 7.91 6.15 12.62
CA LEU A 22 7.34 5.65 11.36
C LEU A 22 8.27 5.87 10.16
N LEU A 23 9.05 6.96 10.14
CA LEU A 23 10.00 7.26 9.07
C LEU A 23 11.34 6.53 9.22
N PHE A 24 11.67 6.03 10.42
CA PHE A 24 12.92 5.35 10.70
C PHE A 24 13.19 4.16 9.75
N PRO A 25 12.25 3.22 9.50
CA PRO A 25 12.49 2.12 8.56
C PRO A 25 12.75 2.61 7.13
N PHE A 26 12.11 3.70 6.70
CA PHE A 26 12.37 4.29 5.39
C PHE A 26 13.78 4.90 5.31
N PHE A 27 14.23 5.54 6.38
CA PHE A 27 15.61 6.04 6.48
C PHE A 27 16.61 4.90 6.34
N VAL A 28 16.42 3.78 7.08
CA VAL A 28 17.28 2.61 6.99
C VAL A 28 17.27 2.02 5.58
N MET A 29 16.10 1.92 4.96
CA MET A 29 15.95 1.42 3.59
C MET A 29 16.72 2.28 2.58
N ILE A 30 16.58 3.61 2.63
CA ILE A 30 17.28 4.54 1.74
C ILE A 30 18.80 4.47 2.00
N SER A 31 19.20 4.47 3.26
CA SER A 31 20.61 4.35 3.63
C SER A 31 21.22 3.06 3.06
N THR A 32 20.54 1.93 3.21
CA THR A 32 21.01 0.63 2.71
C THR A 32 21.04 0.59 1.18
N ALA A 33 20.04 1.18 0.51
CA ALA A 33 20.00 1.24 -0.97
C ALA A 33 21.18 2.00 -1.58
N LEU A 34 21.74 2.98 -0.84
CA LEU A 34 22.89 3.78 -1.26
C LEU A 34 24.24 3.16 -0.90
N LYS A 35 24.29 2.04 -0.16
CA LYS A 35 25.52 1.37 0.22
C LYS A 35 25.99 0.39 -0.85
N PRO A 36 27.31 0.29 -1.10
CA PRO A 36 27.85 -0.83 -1.85
C PRO A 36 27.62 -2.14 -1.08
N LEU A 37 27.53 -3.25 -1.81
CA LEU A 37 27.20 -4.57 -1.24
C LEU A 37 28.16 -4.97 -0.10
N GLU A 38 29.42 -4.61 -0.22
CA GLU A 38 30.45 -4.88 0.79
C GLU A 38 30.16 -4.17 2.12
N GLU A 39 29.68 -2.93 2.06
CA GLU A 39 29.35 -2.14 3.24
C GLU A 39 28.07 -2.61 3.95
N VAL A 40 27.16 -3.24 3.23
CA VAL A 40 25.90 -3.76 3.81
C VAL A 40 26.17 -4.87 4.83
N TYR A 41 27.20 -5.68 4.60
CA TYR A 41 27.56 -6.83 5.43
C TYR A 41 28.66 -6.53 6.47
N THR A 42 29.09 -5.28 6.63
CA THR A 42 30.11 -4.92 7.62
C THR A 42 29.58 -5.00 9.05
N THR A 43 30.44 -5.47 9.96
CA THR A 43 30.15 -5.52 11.39
C THR A 43 31.21 -4.69 12.12
N PRO A 44 30.85 -3.62 12.88
CA PRO A 44 29.49 -3.13 13.16
C PRO A 44 28.84 -2.43 11.96
N PRO A 45 27.49 -2.45 11.89
CA PRO A 45 26.78 -1.83 10.77
C PRO A 45 26.86 -0.29 10.83
N HIS A 46 27.19 0.33 9.70
CA HIS A 46 27.19 1.79 9.57
C HIS A 46 25.76 2.27 9.24
N TRP A 47 25.23 3.22 10.00
CA TRP A 47 23.89 3.77 9.74
C TRP A 47 23.86 4.71 8.53
N ILE A 48 24.96 5.39 8.25
CA ILE A 48 25.13 6.32 7.14
C ILE A 48 26.14 5.70 6.16
N PRO A 49 25.88 5.67 4.85
CA PRO A 49 26.80 5.14 3.86
C PRO A 49 28.12 5.93 3.88
N GLN A 50 29.25 5.24 3.96
CA GLN A 50 30.58 5.86 3.87
C GLN A 50 30.96 6.17 2.42
N ASN A 51 30.57 5.28 1.50
CA ASN A 51 30.78 5.43 0.06
C ASN A 51 29.44 5.32 -0.68
N PRO A 52 28.62 6.40 -0.72
CA PRO A 52 27.31 6.34 -1.35
C PRO A 52 27.43 6.05 -2.84
N THR A 53 26.66 5.05 -3.31
CA THR A 53 26.62 4.64 -4.73
C THR A 53 25.21 4.51 -5.24
N LEU A 54 25.02 4.81 -6.53
CA LEU A 54 23.76 4.55 -7.23
C LEU A 54 23.81 3.27 -8.08
N ALA A 55 24.92 2.52 -8.02
CA ALA A 55 25.10 1.31 -8.81
C ALA A 55 24.01 0.26 -8.53
N ASN A 56 23.53 0.14 -7.30
CA ASN A 56 22.45 -0.77 -6.95
C ASN A 56 21.16 -0.53 -7.76
N PHE A 57 20.87 0.73 -8.09
CA PHE A 57 19.68 1.06 -8.88
C PHE A 57 19.86 0.65 -10.35
N SER A 58 21.03 0.90 -10.93
CA SER A 58 21.33 0.46 -12.30
C SER A 58 21.36 -1.06 -12.41
N ASP A 59 21.95 -1.74 -11.42
CA ASP A 59 22.04 -3.20 -11.39
C ASP A 59 20.65 -3.86 -11.34
N VAL A 60 19.74 -3.32 -10.57
CA VAL A 60 18.37 -3.82 -10.50
C VAL A 60 17.63 -3.67 -11.82
N TRP A 61 17.81 -2.52 -12.53
CA TRP A 61 17.24 -2.30 -13.85
C TRP A 61 17.79 -3.26 -14.91
N LEU A 62 19.09 -3.58 -14.83
CA LEU A 62 19.74 -4.49 -15.77
C LEU A 62 19.40 -5.96 -15.50
N LYS A 63 19.29 -6.34 -14.23
CA LYS A 63 19.05 -7.74 -13.83
C LYS A 63 17.59 -8.17 -13.94
N TYR A 64 16.66 -7.24 -13.79
CA TYR A 64 15.22 -7.55 -13.72
C TYR A 64 14.43 -6.72 -14.75
N PRO A 65 13.40 -7.27 -15.38
CA PRO A 65 12.55 -6.56 -16.33
C PRO A 65 11.58 -5.61 -15.62
N LEU A 66 12.12 -4.67 -14.82
CA LEU A 66 11.32 -3.75 -14.00
C LEU A 66 10.33 -2.94 -14.81
N GLY A 67 10.72 -2.52 -16.04
CA GLY A 67 9.82 -1.80 -16.94
C GLY A 67 8.53 -2.57 -17.24
N SER A 68 8.65 -3.88 -17.47
CA SER A 68 7.47 -4.75 -17.68
C SER A 68 6.63 -4.89 -16.41
N TYR A 69 7.26 -5.01 -15.25
CA TYR A 69 6.55 -5.09 -13.99
C TYR A 69 5.79 -3.79 -13.68
N PHE A 70 6.43 -2.62 -13.87
CA PHE A 70 5.76 -1.33 -13.72
C PHE A 70 4.61 -1.16 -14.70
N LYS A 71 4.80 -1.51 -15.97
CA LYS A 71 3.74 -1.45 -16.98
C LYS A 71 2.55 -2.30 -16.59
N ASN A 72 2.77 -3.55 -16.21
CA ASN A 72 1.71 -4.46 -15.81
C ASN A 72 0.97 -3.96 -14.56
N SER A 73 1.71 -3.51 -13.54
CA SER A 73 1.12 -2.92 -12.34
C SER A 73 0.28 -1.68 -12.65
N LEU A 74 0.77 -0.83 -13.56
CA LEU A 74 0.05 0.38 -13.96
C LEU A 74 -1.25 0.05 -14.70
N ILE A 75 -1.21 -0.91 -15.64
CA ILE A 75 -2.40 -1.36 -16.38
C ILE A 75 -3.46 -1.90 -15.40
N VAL A 76 -3.04 -2.77 -14.47
CA VAL A 76 -3.95 -3.33 -13.46
C VAL A 76 -4.51 -2.24 -12.55
N ALA A 77 -3.66 -1.35 -12.05
CA ALA A 77 -4.08 -0.29 -11.13
C ALA A 77 -5.07 0.68 -11.81
N VAL A 78 -4.74 1.16 -13.00
CA VAL A 78 -5.61 2.08 -13.74
C VAL A 78 -6.91 1.38 -14.15
N GLY A 79 -6.83 0.16 -14.69
CA GLY A 79 -8.00 -0.62 -15.08
C GLY A 79 -8.95 -0.86 -13.90
N THR A 80 -8.41 -1.32 -12.79
CA THR A 80 -9.19 -1.54 -11.55
C THR A 80 -9.81 -0.24 -11.05
N THR A 81 -9.06 0.86 -11.02
CA THR A 81 -9.58 2.16 -10.56
C THR A 81 -10.73 2.66 -11.45
N VAL A 82 -10.56 2.58 -12.75
CA VAL A 82 -11.61 3.01 -13.72
C VAL A 82 -12.88 2.16 -13.56
N ILE A 83 -12.73 0.83 -13.54
CA ILE A 83 -13.88 -0.08 -13.39
C ILE A 83 -14.57 0.15 -12.04
N ASN A 84 -13.81 0.21 -10.94
CA ASN A 84 -14.38 0.50 -9.63
C ASN A 84 -15.12 1.84 -9.60
N THR A 85 -14.55 2.88 -10.16
CA THR A 85 -15.18 4.21 -10.18
C THR A 85 -16.50 4.19 -10.97
N ILE A 86 -16.51 3.56 -12.15
CA ILE A 86 -17.70 3.43 -12.99
C ILE A 86 -18.81 2.65 -12.28
N LEU A 87 -18.46 1.62 -11.51
CA LEU A 87 -19.44 0.81 -10.78
C LEU A 87 -19.87 1.44 -9.45
N CYS A 88 -18.92 2.00 -8.69
CA CYS A 88 -19.20 2.50 -7.35
C CYS A 88 -19.99 3.82 -7.35
N ILE A 89 -19.74 4.73 -8.32
CA ILE A 89 -20.46 6.01 -8.36
C ILE A 89 -21.97 5.82 -8.54
N PRO A 90 -22.46 5.10 -9.57
CA PRO A 90 -23.90 4.90 -9.74
C PRO A 90 -24.50 4.03 -8.63
N ALA A 91 -23.76 3.03 -8.12
CA ALA A 91 -24.22 2.23 -6.99
C ALA A 91 -24.39 3.07 -5.72
N ALA A 92 -23.42 3.91 -5.39
CA ALA A 92 -23.50 4.83 -4.25
C ALA A 92 -24.64 5.83 -4.42
N TYR A 93 -24.83 6.39 -5.64
CA TYR A 93 -25.93 7.29 -5.94
C TYR A 93 -27.29 6.60 -5.77
N ALA A 94 -27.43 5.38 -6.29
CA ALA A 94 -28.67 4.61 -6.16
C ALA A 94 -29.02 4.36 -4.69
N VAL A 95 -28.04 3.92 -3.88
CA VAL A 95 -28.25 3.68 -2.44
C VAL A 95 -28.53 4.97 -1.69
N ALA A 96 -27.87 6.09 -2.04
CA ALA A 96 -28.08 7.36 -1.34
C ALA A 96 -29.41 8.02 -1.67
N ARG A 97 -29.79 8.08 -2.96
CA ARG A 97 -30.88 8.93 -3.46
C ARG A 97 -32.15 8.18 -3.82
N LEU A 98 -32.04 6.93 -4.29
CA LEU A 98 -33.21 6.20 -4.72
C LEU A 98 -33.90 5.48 -3.55
N ARG A 99 -35.24 5.43 -3.62
CA ARG A 99 -36.08 4.66 -2.68
C ARG A 99 -36.52 3.38 -3.39
N PHE A 100 -35.89 2.25 -3.04
CA PHE A 100 -36.25 0.93 -3.58
C PHE A 100 -36.35 -0.10 -2.44
N ARG A 101 -37.23 -1.10 -2.64
CA ARG A 101 -37.53 -2.10 -1.57
C ARG A 101 -36.33 -2.88 -1.09
N ALA A 102 -35.37 -3.18 -1.97
CA ALA A 102 -34.19 -3.98 -1.62
C ALA A 102 -33.04 -3.19 -0.98
N LYS A 103 -33.18 -1.86 -0.78
CA LYS A 103 -32.11 -0.99 -0.26
C LYS A 103 -31.51 -1.52 1.06
N THR A 104 -32.36 -1.81 2.03
CA THR A 104 -31.94 -2.30 3.35
C THR A 104 -31.24 -3.66 3.25
N PHE A 105 -31.77 -4.56 2.43
CA PHE A 105 -31.15 -5.86 2.18
C PHE A 105 -29.73 -5.73 1.56
N ILE A 106 -29.57 -4.88 0.56
CA ILE A 106 -28.28 -4.61 -0.08
C ILE A 106 -27.28 -4.02 0.92
N MET A 107 -27.70 -3.09 1.77
CA MET A 107 -26.84 -2.53 2.82
C MET A 107 -26.37 -3.60 3.82
N TYR A 108 -27.27 -4.48 4.24
CA TYR A 108 -26.88 -5.62 5.10
C TYR A 108 -25.94 -6.60 4.38
N LEU A 109 -26.16 -6.83 3.10
CA LEU A 109 -25.27 -7.68 2.30
C LEU A 109 -23.84 -7.10 2.26
N PHE A 110 -23.70 -5.78 2.06
CA PHE A 110 -22.38 -5.14 2.12
C PHE A 110 -21.72 -5.30 3.49
N LEU A 111 -22.47 -5.14 4.59
CA LEU A 111 -21.95 -5.34 5.93
C LEU A 111 -21.47 -6.78 6.13
N VAL A 112 -22.26 -7.75 5.70
CA VAL A 112 -21.91 -9.18 5.80
C VAL A 112 -20.64 -9.47 5.00
N VAL A 113 -20.54 -8.97 3.77
CA VAL A 113 -19.34 -9.17 2.92
C VAL A 113 -18.09 -8.57 3.56
N GLN A 114 -18.20 -7.41 4.22
CA GLN A 114 -17.08 -6.78 4.94
C GLN A 114 -16.61 -7.58 6.16
N MET A 115 -17.43 -8.46 6.72
CA MET A 115 -17.02 -9.34 7.82
C MET A 115 -16.08 -10.47 7.38
N PHE A 116 -16.05 -10.78 6.08
CA PHE A 116 -15.11 -11.77 5.54
C PHE A 116 -13.72 -11.16 5.40
N SER A 117 -12.71 -11.87 5.92
CA SER A 117 -11.33 -11.47 5.73
C SER A 117 -10.95 -11.47 4.26
N PRO A 118 -10.38 -10.38 3.71
CA PRO A 118 -9.89 -10.32 2.34
C PRO A 118 -8.93 -11.46 1.97
N ILE A 119 -8.15 -11.95 2.95
CA ILE A 119 -7.19 -13.05 2.75
C ILE A 119 -7.90 -14.34 2.36
N ILE A 120 -9.04 -14.66 2.99
CA ILE A 120 -9.83 -15.87 2.67
C ILE A 120 -10.35 -15.79 1.24
N VAL A 121 -10.81 -14.62 0.82
CA VAL A 121 -11.31 -14.38 -0.54
C VAL A 121 -10.18 -14.54 -1.56
N VAL A 122 -9.01 -13.97 -1.30
CA VAL A 122 -7.82 -14.06 -2.19
C VAL A 122 -7.36 -15.51 -2.34
N ILE A 123 -7.27 -16.29 -1.25
CA ILE A 123 -6.86 -17.70 -1.31
C ILE A 123 -7.86 -18.52 -2.14
N SER A 124 -9.15 -18.29 -1.95
CA SER A 124 -10.20 -18.99 -2.69
C SER A 124 -10.18 -18.63 -4.17
N LEU A 125 -9.99 -17.35 -4.49
CA LEU A 125 -9.86 -16.86 -5.86
C LEU A 125 -8.63 -17.44 -6.55
N PHE A 126 -7.48 -17.48 -5.86
CA PHE A 126 -6.26 -18.09 -6.38
C PHE A 126 -6.47 -19.56 -6.77
N LYS A 127 -7.16 -20.34 -5.91
CA LYS A 127 -7.49 -21.74 -6.23
C LYS A 127 -8.38 -21.89 -7.46
N ILE A 128 -9.33 -20.99 -7.67
CA ILE A 128 -10.21 -20.99 -8.84
C ILE A 128 -9.40 -20.68 -10.10
N ILE A 129 -8.58 -19.64 -10.07
CA ILE A 129 -7.73 -19.22 -11.20
C ILE A 129 -6.74 -20.33 -11.57
N ALA A 130 -6.13 -20.98 -10.55
CA ALA A 130 -5.24 -22.11 -10.75
C ALA A 130 -5.93 -23.30 -11.43
N ARG A 131 -7.18 -23.62 -11.03
CA ARG A 131 -7.96 -24.71 -11.65
C ARG A 131 -8.40 -24.39 -13.08
N LEU A 132 -8.56 -23.12 -13.42
CA LEU A 132 -8.90 -22.68 -14.76
C LEU A 132 -7.69 -22.63 -15.72
N GLY A 133 -6.48 -22.96 -15.21
CA GLY A 133 -5.26 -22.93 -16.02
C GLY A 133 -4.83 -21.51 -16.43
N LEU A 134 -5.25 -20.49 -15.69
CA LEU A 134 -4.92 -19.09 -15.96
C LEU A 134 -3.68 -18.60 -15.19
N LEU A 135 -2.96 -19.50 -14.54
CA LEU A 135 -1.65 -19.26 -13.95
C LEU A 135 -0.60 -19.77 -14.93
N ASP A 136 0.21 -18.88 -15.47
CA ASP A 136 1.45 -19.21 -16.20
C ASP A 136 2.53 -19.73 -15.25
#